data_95358df63ab6f40f1fb409d2583f3a94
#
_entry.id   95358df63ab6f40f1fb409d2583f3a94
#
_cell.length_a   1.000
_cell.length_b   1.000
_cell.length_c   1.000
_cell.angle_alpha   90.00
_cell.angle_beta   90.00
_cell.angle_gamma   90.00
#
_symmetry.space_group_name_H-M   'P 1'
#
loop_
_entity.id
_entity.type
_entity.pdbx_description
1 polymer ?
#
loop_
_entity_poly.entity_id
_entity_poly.type
_entity_poly.pdbx_seq_one_letter_code
_entity_poly.pdbx_strand_id
1 'polypeptide(L)'
;VKATRPSWFGCACCPPNLARTLPAVGGYAFTQKEDEVLLNLFIDSELAGEQAGEPYTIRQKHTVSETGQTVIAVEKASSEQLRLGIRIPYWAENPVLVVDGQETVAESSNGYTYVTVISDSMAIELTYTIAINEIEAHPLVKADKGKVALQRGPFIYCLEEQDNGKQLHLLALTGSVRPRFRSDKLIGDSVFLEAEGELQVMEDGWQGKLYRVHQKLQTIPKMLTFIPYYNW
;
A
#
# COMPACT_ATOMS: atom_id res chain seq x y z
N VAL A 1 7.73 -24.37 -4.96
CA VAL A 1 8.01 -22.92 -4.89
C VAL A 1 9.43 -22.75 -4.41
N LYS A 2 10.25 -21.91 -5.06
CA LYS A 2 11.60 -21.59 -4.59
C LYS A 2 11.48 -20.59 -3.44
N ALA A 3 12.19 -20.83 -2.35
CA ALA A 3 12.20 -19.96 -1.17
C ALA A 3 13.12 -18.73 -1.31
N THR A 4 13.80 -18.60 -2.44
CA THR A 4 14.74 -17.51 -2.74
C THR A 4 14.47 -16.92 -4.10
N ARG A 5 14.73 -15.62 -4.26
CA ARG A 5 14.66 -14.96 -5.56
C ARG A 5 15.65 -15.59 -6.53
N PRO A 6 15.24 -15.95 -7.76
CA PRO A 6 16.17 -16.42 -8.76
C PRO A 6 17.07 -15.28 -9.24
N SER A 7 18.34 -15.57 -9.48
CA SER A 7 19.27 -14.60 -10.06
C SER A 7 18.95 -14.27 -11.53
N TRP A 8 18.20 -15.13 -12.19
CA TRP A 8 17.77 -14.98 -13.58
C TRP A 8 16.49 -15.78 -13.86
N PHE A 9 15.69 -15.30 -14.81
CA PHE A 9 14.48 -15.98 -15.29
C PHE A 9 14.80 -16.78 -16.56
N GLY A 10 14.26 -17.97 -16.68
CA GLY A 10 14.41 -18.81 -17.87
C GLY A 10 13.72 -18.26 -19.12
N CYS A 11 12.89 -17.24 -18.98
CA CYS A 11 12.21 -16.53 -20.05
C CYS A 11 12.40 -15.02 -19.88
N ALA A 12 12.72 -14.31 -20.96
CA ALA A 12 12.99 -12.88 -20.95
C ALA A 12 11.72 -11.99 -20.99
N CYS A 13 10.51 -12.54 -20.89
CA CYS A 13 9.28 -11.75 -20.98
C CYS A 13 9.06 -10.81 -19.80
N CYS A 14 9.41 -11.22 -18.58
CA CYS A 14 9.16 -10.43 -17.36
C CYS A 14 10.10 -9.20 -17.23
N PRO A 15 11.43 -9.31 -17.39
CA PRO A 15 12.33 -8.15 -17.34
C PRO A 15 12.00 -7.06 -18.36
N PRO A 16 11.74 -7.36 -19.66
CA PRO A 16 11.33 -6.34 -20.63
C PRO A 16 9.99 -5.68 -20.31
N ASN A 17 9.02 -6.42 -19.75
CA ASN A 17 7.75 -5.85 -19.34
C ASN A 17 7.94 -4.89 -18.15
N LEU A 18 8.76 -5.25 -17.17
CA LEU A 18 9.10 -4.38 -16.06
C LEU A 18 9.81 -3.11 -16.55
N ALA A 19 10.82 -3.27 -17.40
CA ALA A 19 11.57 -2.15 -17.99
C ALA A 19 10.68 -1.20 -18.81
N ARG A 20 9.61 -1.70 -19.43
CA ARG A 20 8.62 -0.89 -20.15
C ARG A 20 7.63 -0.21 -19.19
N THR A 21 7.20 -0.89 -18.13
CA THR A 21 6.18 -0.40 -17.21
C THR A 21 6.72 0.71 -16.31
N LEU A 22 7.93 0.58 -15.78
CA LEU A 22 8.51 1.57 -14.87
C LEU A 22 8.57 2.99 -15.48
N PRO A 23 9.08 3.21 -16.71
CA PRO A 23 9.05 4.54 -17.32
C PRO A 23 7.65 5.06 -17.64
N ALA A 24 6.66 4.17 -17.78
CA ALA A 24 5.29 4.54 -18.10
C ALA A 24 4.47 4.94 -16.86
N VAL A 25 4.93 4.66 -15.63
CA VAL A 25 4.16 4.93 -14.39
C VAL A 25 3.79 6.40 -14.26
N GLY A 26 4.70 7.32 -14.62
CA GLY A 26 4.41 8.76 -14.61
C GLY A 26 3.18 9.14 -15.44
N GLY A 27 2.95 8.46 -16.56
CA GLY A 27 1.79 8.70 -17.41
C GLY A 27 0.45 8.25 -16.80
N TYR A 28 0.46 7.51 -15.70
CA TYR A 28 -0.74 7.11 -14.97
C TYR A 28 -1.02 7.98 -13.74
N ALA A 29 -0.07 8.84 -13.34
CA ALA A 29 -0.21 9.67 -12.16
C ALA A 29 -1.35 10.67 -12.30
N PHE A 30 -1.55 11.21 -13.50
CA PHE A 30 -2.57 12.19 -13.80
C PHE A 30 -3.37 11.83 -15.06
N THR A 31 -4.60 12.29 -15.13
CA THR A 31 -5.41 12.30 -16.35
C THR A 31 -5.86 13.74 -16.61
N GLN A 32 -5.62 14.25 -17.81
CA GLN A 32 -5.98 15.60 -18.21
C GLN A 32 -7.18 15.59 -19.16
N LYS A 33 -8.09 16.51 -18.95
CA LYS A 33 -9.15 16.93 -19.86
C LYS A 33 -9.06 18.45 -20.02
N GLU A 34 -9.93 19.07 -20.81
CA GLU A 34 -9.86 20.51 -21.12
C GLU A 34 -9.84 21.39 -19.86
N ASP A 35 -10.73 21.16 -18.90
CA ASP A 35 -10.92 21.93 -17.67
C ASP A 35 -10.77 21.11 -16.39
N GLU A 36 -10.37 19.84 -16.51
CA GLU A 36 -10.29 18.91 -15.40
C GLU A 36 -8.97 18.14 -15.41
N VAL A 37 -8.35 18.04 -14.24
CA VAL A 37 -7.20 17.15 -13.98
C VAL A 37 -7.56 16.17 -12.89
N LEU A 38 -7.39 14.88 -13.15
CA LEU A 38 -7.54 13.82 -12.17
C LEU A 38 -6.18 13.38 -11.67
N LEU A 39 -5.99 13.40 -10.37
CA LEU A 39 -4.83 12.89 -9.67
C LEU A 39 -5.12 11.44 -9.24
N ASN A 40 -4.47 10.48 -9.90
CA ASN A 40 -4.80 9.06 -9.81
C ASN A 40 -3.88 8.28 -8.86
N LEU A 41 -2.59 8.62 -8.83
CA LEU A 41 -1.59 7.92 -8.04
C LEU A 41 -0.90 8.90 -7.09
N PHE A 42 -0.76 8.49 -5.84
CA PHE A 42 -0.01 9.22 -4.82
C PHE A 42 1.46 8.85 -4.89
N ILE A 43 2.17 9.50 -5.80
CA ILE A 43 3.63 9.39 -5.98
C ILE A 43 4.20 10.80 -6.16
N ASP A 44 5.40 11.04 -5.67
CA ASP A 44 6.07 12.32 -5.88
C ASP A 44 6.19 12.59 -7.37
N SER A 45 5.53 13.64 -7.83
CA SER A 45 5.45 13.94 -9.26
C SER A 45 5.03 15.38 -9.54
N GLU A 46 5.31 15.82 -10.76
CA GLU A 46 4.92 17.12 -11.29
C GLU A 46 4.22 16.93 -12.64
N LEU A 47 3.12 17.63 -12.83
CA LEU A 47 2.41 17.76 -14.10
C LEU A 47 2.51 19.21 -14.58
N ALA A 48 3.03 19.42 -15.78
CA ALA A 48 2.90 20.66 -16.51
C ALA A 48 1.83 20.52 -17.59
N GLY A 49 0.94 21.49 -17.70
CA GLY A 49 -0.13 21.52 -18.68
C GLY A 49 -0.49 22.92 -19.09
N GLU A 50 -1.48 23.05 -19.97
CA GLU A 50 -2.02 24.30 -20.45
C GLU A 50 -3.55 24.30 -20.34
N GLN A 51 -4.10 25.45 -19.98
CA GLN A 51 -5.54 25.69 -19.97
C GLN A 51 -5.81 27.04 -20.64
N ALA A 52 -6.66 27.07 -21.66
CA ALA A 52 -6.94 28.26 -22.47
C ALA A 52 -5.67 28.93 -23.06
N GLY A 53 -4.62 28.14 -23.35
CA GLY A 53 -3.34 28.63 -23.86
C GLY A 53 -2.38 29.15 -22.79
N GLU A 54 -2.74 29.11 -21.53
CA GLU A 54 -1.91 29.56 -20.41
C GLU A 54 -1.41 28.36 -19.59
N PRO A 55 -0.15 28.39 -19.10
CA PRO A 55 0.46 27.27 -18.40
C PRO A 55 -0.11 27.08 -16.99
N TYR A 56 -0.12 25.82 -16.54
CA TYR A 56 -0.28 25.46 -15.14
C TYR A 56 0.69 24.36 -14.74
N THR A 57 0.94 24.27 -13.44
CA THR A 57 1.77 23.21 -12.84
C THR A 57 1.07 22.64 -11.60
N ILE A 58 1.04 21.33 -11.51
CA ILE A 58 0.54 20.60 -10.33
C ILE A 58 1.69 19.76 -9.80
N ARG A 59 2.11 20.01 -8.57
CA ARG A 59 3.15 19.23 -7.86
C ARG A 59 2.50 18.46 -6.74
N GLN A 60 2.83 17.20 -6.61
CA GLN A 60 2.42 16.41 -5.44
C GLN A 60 3.62 15.77 -4.74
N LYS A 61 3.52 15.71 -3.41
CA LYS A 61 4.41 14.94 -2.56
C LYS A 61 3.58 14.01 -1.69
N HIS A 62 4.02 12.77 -1.56
CA HIS A 62 3.32 11.75 -0.81
C HIS A 62 4.20 11.14 0.28
N THR A 63 3.64 11.01 1.47
CA THR A 63 4.30 10.39 2.62
C THR A 63 3.42 9.26 3.15
N VAL A 64 3.99 8.06 3.24
CA VAL A 64 3.37 6.89 3.88
C VAL A 64 4.09 6.65 5.20
N SER A 65 3.53 7.20 6.27
CA SER A 65 3.99 6.96 7.65
C SER A 65 2.91 6.20 8.44
N GLU A 66 2.64 6.57 9.67
CA GLU A 66 1.49 6.07 10.44
C GLU A 66 0.16 6.49 9.78
N THR A 67 0.12 7.73 9.30
CA THR A 67 -0.97 8.28 8.50
C THR A 67 -0.48 8.52 7.07
N GLY A 68 -1.35 8.36 6.08
CA GLY A 68 -1.09 8.79 4.72
C GLY A 68 -1.26 10.31 4.61
N GLN A 69 -0.34 10.96 3.92
CA GLN A 69 -0.42 12.39 3.63
C GLN A 69 -0.02 12.65 2.19
N THR A 70 -0.81 13.42 1.50
CA THR A 70 -0.49 13.92 0.15
C THR A 70 -0.62 15.43 0.16
N VAL A 71 0.47 16.12 -0.16
CA VAL A 71 0.50 17.57 -0.32
C VAL A 71 0.53 17.88 -1.81
N ILE A 72 -0.38 18.73 -2.25
CA ILE A 72 -0.55 19.12 -3.64
C ILE A 72 -0.44 20.64 -3.72
N ALA A 73 0.46 21.14 -4.55
CA ALA A 73 0.56 22.55 -4.89
C ALA A 73 0.15 22.74 -6.34
N VAL A 74 -0.76 23.67 -6.58
CA VAL A 74 -1.21 24.06 -7.91
C VAL A 74 -0.80 25.51 -8.17
N GLU A 75 -0.18 25.76 -9.32
CA GLU A 75 0.14 27.10 -9.85
C GLU A 75 -0.45 27.19 -11.25
N LYS A 76 -1.16 28.28 -11.56
CA LYS A 76 -1.75 28.51 -12.89
C LYS A 76 -1.71 29.99 -13.28
N ALA A 77 -1.54 30.26 -14.55
CA ALA A 77 -1.57 31.61 -15.11
C ALA A 77 -2.95 31.99 -15.65
N SER A 78 -3.75 31.01 -16.06
CA SER A 78 -5.11 31.22 -16.57
C SER A 78 -6.06 31.76 -15.49
N SER A 79 -6.92 32.72 -15.86
CA SER A 79 -8.02 33.17 -15.02
C SER A 79 -9.20 32.18 -14.95
N GLU A 80 -9.23 31.18 -15.82
CA GLU A 80 -10.29 30.18 -15.86
C GLU A 80 -10.16 29.20 -14.68
N GLN A 81 -11.30 28.63 -14.29
CA GLN A 81 -11.34 27.65 -13.20
C GLN A 81 -10.79 26.31 -13.67
N LEU A 82 -9.88 25.72 -12.89
CA LEU A 82 -9.37 24.36 -13.09
C LEU A 82 -9.99 23.42 -12.06
N ARG A 83 -10.70 22.39 -12.52
CA ARG A 83 -11.24 21.36 -11.65
C ARG A 83 -10.20 20.29 -11.38
N LEU A 84 -9.86 20.05 -10.12
CA LEU A 84 -8.93 19.01 -9.69
C LEU A 84 -9.69 17.89 -8.98
N GLY A 85 -9.68 16.69 -9.54
CA GLY A 85 -10.19 15.47 -8.89
C GLY A 85 -9.05 14.71 -8.23
N ILE A 86 -9.13 14.56 -6.91
CA ILE A 86 -8.13 13.85 -6.10
C ILE A 86 -8.72 12.49 -5.75
N ARG A 87 -8.06 11.42 -6.17
CA ARG A 87 -8.52 10.07 -5.88
C ARG A 87 -8.49 9.80 -4.37
N ILE A 88 -9.59 9.21 -3.86
CA ILE A 88 -9.63 8.66 -2.50
C ILE A 88 -9.58 7.14 -2.63
N PRO A 89 -8.45 6.49 -2.26
CA PRO A 89 -8.34 5.04 -2.32
C PRO A 89 -9.32 4.37 -1.35
N TYR A 90 -9.86 3.22 -1.72
CA TYR A 90 -10.84 2.48 -0.90
C TYR A 90 -10.33 2.07 0.49
N TRP A 91 -9.01 1.98 0.64
CA TRP A 91 -8.32 1.64 1.89
C TRP A 91 -7.97 2.87 2.76
N ALA A 92 -8.22 4.09 2.26
CA ALA A 92 -8.01 5.32 3.02
C ALA A 92 -9.22 5.57 3.93
N GLU A 93 -9.00 5.56 5.24
CA GLU A 93 -10.04 5.79 6.23
C GLU A 93 -10.00 7.23 6.75
N ASN A 94 -11.16 7.79 7.03
CA ASN A 94 -11.30 9.13 7.59
C ASN A 94 -10.51 10.20 6.82
N PRO A 95 -10.71 10.33 5.48
CA PRO A 95 -9.99 11.33 4.71
C PRO A 95 -10.37 12.75 5.14
N VAL A 96 -9.37 13.58 5.39
CA VAL A 96 -9.51 15.01 5.70
C VAL A 96 -8.82 15.80 4.61
N LEU A 97 -9.53 16.74 4.01
CA LEU A 97 -9.06 17.63 2.97
C LEU A 97 -8.91 19.04 3.54
N VAL A 98 -7.73 19.61 3.40
CA VAL A 98 -7.43 20.99 3.79
C VAL A 98 -7.03 21.74 2.53
N VAL A 99 -7.68 22.87 2.26
CA VAL A 99 -7.39 23.75 1.12
C VAL A 99 -7.00 25.12 1.66
N ASP A 100 -5.80 25.57 1.32
CA ASP A 100 -5.23 26.85 1.81
C ASP A 100 -5.32 27.02 3.32
N GLY A 101 -5.07 25.93 4.06
CA GLY A 101 -5.08 25.88 5.51
C GLY A 101 -6.48 25.76 6.15
N GLN A 102 -7.54 25.60 5.37
CA GLN A 102 -8.90 25.41 5.87
C GLN A 102 -9.44 24.03 5.54
N GLU A 103 -9.94 23.32 6.55
CA GLU A 103 -10.62 22.05 6.35
C GLU A 103 -11.86 22.25 5.46
N THR A 104 -11.97 21.47 4.42
CA THR A 104 -12.94 21.64 3.36
C THR A 104 -13.72 20.36 3.11
N VAL A 105 -15.04 20.46 3.12
CA VAL A 105 -15.93 19.39 2.68
C VAL A 105 -16.16 19.58 1.17
N ALA A 106 -15.56 18.71 0.38
CA ALA A 106 -15.64 18.77 -1.07
C ALA A 106 -16.60 17.71 -1.63
N GLU A 107 -17.13 17.97 -2.83
CA GLU A 107 -17.93 16.99 -3.58
C GLU A 107 -17.11 15.74 -3.84
N SER A 108 -17.70 14.57 -3.61
CA SER A 108 -17.07 13.29 -3.92
C SER A 108 -17.92 12.47 -4.87
N SER A 109 -17.30 11.97 -5.94
CA SER A 109 -17.95 11.15 -6.96
C SER A 109 -16.95 10.16 -7.56
N ASN A 110 -17.38 8.93 -7.80
CA ASN A 110 -16.60 7.89 -8.47
C ASN A 110 -15.20 7.64 -7.88
N GLY A 111 -15.05 7.81 -6.55
CA GLY A 111 -13.77 7.61 -5.86
C GLY A 111 -12.81 8.79 -5.93
N TYR A 112 -13.27 9.93 -6.38
CA TYR A 112 -12.55 11.21 -6.38
C TYR A 112 -13.27 12.23 -5.51
N THR A 113 -12.49 13.08 -4.84
CA THR A 113 -12.97 14.32 -4.23
C THR A 113 -12.49 15.47 -5.09
N TYR A 114 -13.35 16.49 -5.27
CA TYR A 114 -13.13 17.55 -6.26
C TYR A 114 -12.88 18.89 -5.59
N VAL A 115 -11.85 19.59 -6.05
CA VAL A 115 -11.53 20.97 -5.66
C VAL A 115 -11.49 21.82 -6.91
N THR A 116 -12.08 23.03 -6.85
CA THR A 116 -11.99 24.00 -7.93
C THR A 116 -10.92 25.03 -7.61
N VAL A 117 -9.88 25.07 -8.44
CA VAL A 117 -8.79 26.04 -8.35
C VAL A 117 -9.20 27.31 -9.06
N ILE A 118 -9.45 28.38 -8.30
CA ILE A 118 -9.88 29.69 -8.79
C ILE A 118 -8.80 30.77 -8.71
N SER A 119 -7.78 30.55 -7.87
CA SER A 119 -6.64 31.45 -7.64
C SER A 119 -5.43 31.03 -8.47
N ASP A 120 -4.46 31.93 -8.62
CA ASP A 120 -3.20 31.67 -9.34
C ASP A 120 -2.34 30.60 -8.63
N SER A 121 -2.57 30.41 -7.33
CA SER A 121 -1.94 29.34 -6.55
C SER A 121 -2.93 28.75 -5.53
N MET A 122 -2.80 27.47 -5.25
CA MET A 122 -3.58 26.76 -4.23
C MET A 122 -2.75 25.65 -3.61
N ALA A 123 -2.81 25.54 -2.29
CA ALA A 123 -2.21 24.46 -1.53
C ALA A 123 -3.31 23.52 -1.02
N ILE A 124 -3.16 22.22 -1.29
CA ILE A 124 -4.11 21.21 -0.86
C ILE A 124 -3.35 20.14 -0.08
N GLU A 125 -3.89 19.76 1.06
CA GLU A 125 -3.41 18.65 1.86
C GLU A 125 -4.52 17.63 2.05
N LEU A 126 -4.25 16.39 1.69
CA LEU A 126 -5.12 15.25 1.96
C LEU A 126 -4.42 14.35 2.98
N THR A 127 -5.06 14.14 4.13
CA THR A 127 -4.62 13.19 5.16
C THR A 127 -5.66 12.10 5.35
N TYR A 128 -5.21 10.89 5.71
CA TYR A 128 -6.10 9.76 5.97
C TYR A 128 -5.42 8.72 6.86
N THR A 129 -6.23 7.94 7.56
CA THR A 129 -5.76 6.80 8.34
C THR A 129 -5.54 5.58 7.43
N ILE A 130 -4.46 4.84 7.69
CA ILE A 130 -4.14 3.59 6.99
C ILE A 130 -4.34 2.43 7.96
N ALA A 131 -5.49 1.77 7.87
CA ALA A 131 -5.81 0.63 8.70
C ALA A 131 -4.97 -0.61 8.37
N ILE A 132 -4.80 -1.47 9.37
CA ILE A 132 -4.27 -2.83 9.22
C ILE A 132 -5.46 -3.78 9.19
N ASN A 133 -5.61 -4.52 8.11
CA ASN A 133 -6.71 -5.45 7.88
C ASN A 133 -6.20 -6.88 7.76
N GLU A 134 -6.90 -7.80 8.37
CA GLU A 134 -6.78 -9.23 8.10
C GLU A 134 -7.67 -9.57 6.91
N ILE A 135 -7.07 -10.07 5.85
CA ILE A 135 -7.75 -10.42 4.60
C ILE A 135 -7.84 -11.93 4.51
N GLU A 136 -9.04 -12.44 4.35
CA GLU A 136 -9.30 -13.86 4.08
C GLU A 136 -9.79 -14.07 2.65
N ALA A 137 -9.47 -15.23 2.11
CA ALA A 137 -9.93 -15.62 0.79
C ALA A 137 -11.38 -16.12 0.84
N HIS A 138 -12.12 -15.91 -0.28
CA HIS A 138 -13.45 -16.46 -0.43
C HIS A 138 -13.45 -18.00 -0.17
N PRO A 139 -14.46 -18.57 0.52
CA PRO A 139 -14.49 -19.99 0.89
C PRO A 139 -14.30 -20.98 -0.28
N LEU A 140 -14.58 -20.58 -1.52
CA LEU A 140 -14.33 -21.39 -2.71
C LEU A 140 -12.83 -21.47 -3.11
N VAL A 141 -11.97 -20.64 -2.55
CA VAL A 141 -10.51 -20.71 -2.73
C VAL A 141 -9.95 -21.74 -1.76
N LYS A 142 -10.05 -23.00 -2.15
CA LYS A 142 -9.76 -24.15 -1.26
C LYS A 142 -8.33 -24.15 -0.69
N ALA A 143 -7.35 -23.64 -1.46
CA ALA A 143 -5.94 -23.63 -1.07
C ALA A 143 -5.64 -22.68 0.11
N ASP A 144 -6.48 -21.66 0.32
CA ASP A 144 -6.27 -20.63 1.32
C ASP A 144 -7.24 -20.70 2.50
N LYS A 145 -8.01 -21.78 2.57
CA LYS A 145 -8.93 -22.01 3.68
C LYS A 145 -8.16 -22.04 5.02
N GLY A 146 -8.60 -21.21 5.97
CA GLY A 146 -7.99 -21.08 7.29
C GLY A 146 -6.68 -20.29 7.30
N LYS A 147 -6.40 -19.55 6.23
CA LYS A 147 -5.27 -18.62 6.14
C LYS A 147 -5.76 -17.20 6.08
N VAL A 148 -4.96 -16.28 6.60
CA VAL A 148 -5.16 -14.83 6.50
C VAL A 148 -3.91 -14.18 5.92
N ALA A 149 -4.09 -13.05 5.24
CA ALA A 149 -3.02 -12.16 4.84
C ALA A 149 -3.19 -10.84 5.59
N LEU A 150 -2.09 -10.18 5.92
CA LEU A 150 -2.14 -8.83 6.48
C LEU A 150 -1.99 -7.80 5.36
N GLN A 151 -2.88 -6.82 5.36
CA GLN A 151 -2.85 -5.67 4.47
C GLN A 151 -2.83 -4.38 5.28
N ARG A 152 -1.97 -3.43 4.89
CA ARG A 152 -1.99 -2.06 5.39
C ARG A 152 -1.97 -1.08 4.23
N GLY A 153 -3.08 -0.41 4.01
CA GLY A 153 -3.27 0.42 2.82
C GLY A 153 -3.10 -0.38 1.53
N PRO A 154 -2.23 0.06 0.60
CA PRO A 154 -1.98 -0.67 -0.66
C PRO A 154 -1.02 -1.86 -0.50
N PHE A 155 -0.41 -2.04 0.68
CA PHE A 155 0.67 -3.01 0.89
C PHE A 155 0.15 -4.31 1.49
N ILE A 156 0.59 -5.43 0.91
CA ILE A 156 0.43 -6.77 1.46
C ILE A 156 1.72 -7.15 2.18
N TYR A 157 1.59 -7.88 3.27
CA TYR A 157 2.70 -8.27 4.14
C TYR A 157 2.93 -9.77 4.10
N CYS A 158 4.18 -10.19 4.30
CA CYS A 158 4.56 -11.59 4.35
C CYS A 158 5.49 -11.88 5.54
N LEU A 159 5.53 -13.16 5.92
CA LEU A 159 6.49 -13.70 6.88
C LEU A 159 7.72 -14.22 6.14
N GLU A 160 8.90 -13.97 6.71
CA GLU A 160 10.16 -14.56 6.26
C GLU A 160 10.78 -15.46 7.35
N GLU A 161 11.48 -16.51 6.92
CA GLU A 161 12.20 -17.41 7.86
C GLU A 161 13.32 -16.68 8.62
N GLN A 162 13.88 -15.65 8.01
CA GLN A 162 14.94 -14.85 8.63
C GLN A 162 14.47 -14.18 9.93
N ASP A 163 13.24 -13.65 9.94
CA ASP A 163 12.68 -12.93 11.08
C ASP A 163 11.90 -13.85 12.02
N ASN A 164 11.29 -14.91 11.49
CA ASN A 164 10.34 -15.74 12.22
C ASN A 164 10.84 -17.16 12.50
N GLY A 165 12.00 -17.55 11.97
CA GLY A 165 12.53 -18.90 12.05
C GLY A 165 11.90 -19.84 11.03
N LYS A 166 12.47 -21.04 10.95
CA LYS A 166 12.04 -22.05 9.98
C LYS A 166 10.60 -22.52 10.24
N GLN A 167 9.98 -23.12 9.21
CA GLN A 167 8.66 -23.76 9.30
C GLN A 167 7.52 -22.74 9.50
N LEU A 168 7.48 -21.69 8.70
CA LEU A 168 6.45 -20.64 8.72
C LEU A 168 5.01 -21.18 8.71
N HIS A 169 4.81 -22.39 8.14
CA HIS A 169 3.49 -23.06 8.08
C HIS A 169 2.98 -23.55 9.43
N LEU A 170 3.82 -23.54 10.49
CA LEU A 170 3.45 -23.87 11.86
C LEU A 170 3.07 -22.62 12.68
N LEU A 171 3.14 -21.44 12.10
CA LEU A 171 2.77 -20.20 12.75
C LEU A 171 1.29 -19.91 12.58
N ALA A 172 0.68 -19.38 13.63
CA ALA A 172 -0.69 -18.88 13.61
C ALA A 172 -0.73 -17.46 14.20
N LEU A 173 -1.52 -16.59 13.59
CA LEU A 173 -1.84 -15.28 14.13
C LEU A 173 -2.92 -15.46 15.21
N THR A 174 -2.75 -14.85 16.40
CA THR A 174 -3.66 -15.06 17.52
C THR A 174 -4.10 -13.78 18.22
N GLY A 175 -3.45 -12.65 17.94
CA GLY A 175 -3.70 -11.42 18.66
C GLY A 175 -3.51 -10.16 17.84
N SER A 176 -3.31 -9.04 18.51
CA SER A 176 -3.24 -7.72 17.91
C SER A 176 -2.05 -7.55 16.97
N VAL A 177 -2.28 -6.80 15.91
CA VAL A 177 -1.26 -6.41 14.92
C VAL A 177 -0.98 -4.92 15.07
N ARG A 178 0.29 -4.53 15.07
CA ARG A 178 0.71 -3.15 15.21
C ARG A 178 1.81 -2.78 14.21
N PRO A 179 1.84 -1.53 13.71
CA PRO A 179 2.88 -1.08 12.83
C PRO A 179 4.18 -0.81 13.61
N ARG A 180 5.32 -1.01 12.93
CA ARG A 180 6.67 -0.68 13.38
C ARG A 180 7.42 0.02 12.27
N PHE A 181 7.86 1.23 12.52
CA PHE A 181 8.69 1.99 11.59
C PHE A 181 10.13 1.52 11.71
N ARG A 182 10.74 1.27 10.57
CA ARG A 182 12.13 0.87 10.46
C ARG A 182 12.78 1.62 9.32
N SER A 183 13.92 2.23 9.62
CA SER A 183 14.80 2.80 8.60
C SER A 183 15.92 1.81 8.31
N ASP A 184 16.09 1.43 7.06
CA ASP A 184 17.12 0.53 6.59
C ASP A 184 17.93 1.20 5.48
N LYS A 185 19.25 1.02 5.51
CA LYS A 185 20.17 1.67 4.56
C LYS A 185 20.04 1.14 3.12
N LEU A 186 19.53 -0.07 2.94
CA LEU A 186 19.41 -0.72 1.63
C LEU A 186 18.01 -0.55 1.03
N ILE A 187 16.97 -0.65 1.86
CA ILE A 187 15.57 -0.63 1.40
C ILE A 187 14.84 0.68 1.76
N GLY A 188 15.51 1.60 2.47
CA GLY A 188 14.93 2.85 2.91
C GLY A 188 13.97 2.71 4.09
N ASP A 189 13.13 3.71 4.30
CA ASP A 189 12.14 3.71 5.37
C ASP A 189 10.97 2.77 5.00
N SER A 190 10.64 1.88 5.92
CA SER A 190 9.58 0.90 5.74
C SER A 190 8.74 0.76 7.00
N VAL A 191 7.47 0.40 6.82
CA VAL A 191 6.59 0.01 7.91
C VAL A 191 6.50 -1.51 7.94
N PHE A 192 6.99 -2.11 9.02
CA PHE A 192 6.83 -3.53 9.35
C PHE A 192 5.59 -3.71 10.21
N LEU A 193 5.07 -4.93 10.30
CA LEU A 193 4.02 -5.25 11.25
C LEU A 193 4.54 -6.25 12.25
N GLU A 194 4.26 -6.01 13.53
CA GLU A 194 4.45 -6.99 14.60
C GLU A 194 3.08 -7.51 15.04
N ALA A 195 2.97 -8.79 15.24
CA ALA A 195 1.74 -9.42 15.66
C ALA A 195 1.98 -10.48 16.71
N GLU A 196 1.04 -10.62 17.63
CA GLU A 196 1.00 -11.74 18.55
C GLU A 196 0.57 -12.99 17.80
N GLY A 197 1.29 -14.08 18.01
CA GLY A 197 1.03 -15.34 17.37
C GLY A 197 1.47 -16.52 18.20
N GLU A 198 1.33 -17.69 17.63
CA GLU A 198 1.71 -18.97 18.23
C GLU A 198 2.51 -19.80 17.24
N LEU A 199 3.49 -20.51 17.77
CA LEU A 199 4.21 -21.56 17.04
C LEU A 199 3.70 -22.92 17.52
N GLN A 200 3.23 -23.73 16.58
CA GLN A 200 2.90 -25.12 16.85
C GLN A 200 4.18 -25.92 17.12
N VAL A 201 4.25 -26.58 18.27
CA VAL A 201 5.38 -27.42 18.66
C VAL A 201 5.21 -28.81 18.09
N MET A 202 6.25 -29.31 17.44
CA MET A 202 6.31 -30.72 17.04
C MET A 202 6.67 -31.58 18.25
N GLU A 203 5.70 -32.36 18.72
CA GLU A 203 5.89 -33.28 19.82
C GLU A 203 6.58 -34.60 19.37
N ASP A 204 7.21 -35.29 20.29
CA ASP A 204 7.92 -36.58 20.05
C ASP A 204 6.97 -37.70 19.58
N GLY A 205 5.67 -37.56 19.75
CA GLY A 205 4.68 -38.53 19.34
C GLY A 205 4.57 -38.83 17.83
N TRP A 206 5.33 -38.09 16.99
CA TRP A 206 5.36 -38.29 15.54
C TRP A 206 6.47 -39.26 15.06
N GLN A 207 7.34 -39.71 15.92
CA GLN A 207 8.52 -40.51 15.54
C GLN A 207 8.17 -41.67 14.59
N GLY A 208 8.67 -41.58 13.34
CA GLY A 208 8.42 -42.54 12.29
C GLY A 208 6.98 -42.64 11.77
N LYS A 209 6.07 -41.75 12.14
CA LYS A 209 4.67 -41.75 11.73
C LYS A 209 4.33 -40.52 10.91
N LEU A 210 3.61 -40.71 9.81
CA LEU A 210 3.02 -39.63 9.01
C LEU A 210 1.57 -39.31 9.45
N TYR A 211 0.91 -40.20 10.14
CA TYR A 211 -0.49 -40.08 10.61
C TYR A 211 -0.60 -40.56 12.06
N ARG A 212 -1.41 -39.88 12.84
CA ARG A 212 -1.76 -40.29 14.22
C ARG A 212 -3.22 -39.97 14.51
N VAL A 213 -3.75 -40.51 15.59
CA VAL A 213 -5.07 -40.10 16.13
C VAL A 213 -4.95 -38.62 16.49
N HIS A 214 -5.97 -37.84 16.11
CA HIS A 214 -6.01 -36.40 16.36
C HIS A 214 -5.86 -36.11 17.85
N GLN A 215 -4.95 -35.22 18.15
CA GLN A 215 -4.71 -34.68 19.48
C GLN A 215 -4.55 -33.16 19.35
N LYS A 216 -4.98 -32.43 20.39
CA LYS A 216 -4.73 -30.98 20.42
C LYS A 216 -3.21 -30.75 20.41
N LEU A 217 -2.74 -29.97 19.46
CA LEU A 217 -1.33 -29.64 19.32
C LEU A 217 -0.94 -28.64 20.41
N GLN A 218 0.27 -28.79 20.94
CA GLN A 218 0.85 -27.78 21.82
C GLN A 218 1.31 -26.60 21.01
N THR A 219 1.06 -25.42 21.52
CA THR A 219 1.53 -24.16 20.94
C THR A 219 2.31 -23.38 21.99
N ILE A 220 3.25 -22.56 21.54
CA ILE A 220 3.97 -21.61 22.38
C ILE A 220 3.77 -20.20 21.81
N PRO A 221 3.60 -19.18 22.67
CA PRO A 221 3.49 -17.80 22.24
C PRO A 221 4.73 -17.36 21.45
N LYS A 222 4.50 -16.63 20.38
CA LYS A 222 5.57 -16.09 19.52
C LYS A 222 5.19 -14.74 18.97
N MET A 223 6.10 -13.77 19.06
CA MET A 223 5.98 -12.52 18.32
C MET A 223 6.34 -12.77 16.85
N LEU A 224 5.46 -12.39 15.94
CA LEU A 224 5.60 -12.50 14.51
C LEU A 224 5.99 -11.16 13.91
N THR A 225 6.97 -11.18 12.99
CA THR A 225 7.39 -10.00 12.23
C THR A 225 7.00 -10.19 10.78
N PHE A 226 6.18 -9.27 10.26
CA PHE A 226 5.77 -9.23 8.87
C PHE A 226 6.46 -8.08 8.16
N ILE A 227 7.00 -8.34 6.99
CA ILE A 227 7.60 -7.34 6.12
C ILE A 227 6.66 -7.01 4.96
N PRO A 228 6.71 -5.78 4.40
CA PRO A 228 6.00 -5.49 3.17
C PRO A 228 6.50 -6.40 2.05
N TYR A 229 5.58 -6.99 1.27
CA TYR A 229 5.94 -7.96 0.24
C TYR A 229 6.90 -7.40 -0.83
N TYR A 230 6.89 -6.10 -1.07
CA TYR A 230 7.84 -5.47 -2.01
C TYR A 230 9.30 -5.46 -1.49
N ASN A 231 9.52 -5.69 -0.19
CA ASN A 231 10.84 -5.81 0.42
C ASN A 231 11.39 -7.26 0.41
N TRP A 232 10.53 -8.22 0.03
CA TRP A 232 10.90 -9.64 -0.06
C TRP A 232 11.84 -9.93 -1.20
#